data_992034ec072fc4796d02aec27d8ff1c3
#
_entry.id   992034ec072fc4796d02aec27d8ff1c3
#
_cell.length_a   1.000
_cell.length_b   1.000
_cell.length_c   1.000
_cell.angle_alpha   90.00
_cell.angle_beta   90.00
_cell.angle_gamma   90.00
#
_symmetry.space_group_name_H-M   'P 1'
#
loop_
_entity.id
_entity.type
_entity.pdbx_description
1 polymer ?
#
loop_
_entity_poly.entity_id
_entity_poly.type
_entity_poly.pdbx_seq_one_letter_code
_entity_poly.pdbx_strand_id
1 'polypeptide(L)'
;MDLPGAIGATYTGISAAVSGERCVNLVPERVEGNGKSTYYYTYAPGLSSPVAVIGGTPVSIADNSVLVGVGVACNGTVLDPQGFYGVACNGTLVAGPGTSSGVMAAVYINGRRFFIVADELYELTGSAPPFTAVALGPTGPVIGPYVRYSLGVNIRGNQLCIASNNVTSVFDLTTNTFHATVSTPEPLIQVDELDGYFIGLASSGNFYISAYQDGTSWGALDFAFEQTPDLTMALKVVNRRVMMFGSNHIESYVDSGDPLFPLTRDQSVYVECGAYRNSLLISDNMIFGIAVNSLGSAWAFRLNGVTPERISTHAVETSWQSYATVRDASARSYQENGHTFICWNFPTANKTWVYDVATGMWTERGVWNGTSWDRDWAEVHIYDAALQLHLVGDYRNSSIYQQGQQYYDFNGTPIYWSRRFPHVNTDQSGVIYDLVRLICQTGVSGSLPAATPATITLAKSEDGGYTWTTPLRPLSMGAAGAYNKRLDWRALGYATDRVFELSGHDPIPLALIALKGEVRPCSS
;
A
#
# COMPACT_ATOMS: atom_id res chain seq x y z
N MET A 1 35.43 4.51 11.47
CA MET A 1 34.50 5.55 11.00
C MET A 1 33.13 4.92 10.82
N ASP A 2 32.09 5.51 11.36
CA ASP A 2 30.73 5.11 10.98
C ASP A 2 30.51 5.59 9.55
N LEU A 3 30.02 4.71 8.68
CA LEU A 3 29.72 5.11 7.31
C LEU A 3 28.52 6.08 7.35
N PRO A 4 28.60 7.22 6.61
CA PRO A 4 27.54 8.22 6.65
C PRO A 4 26.18 7.61 6.29
N GLY A 5 25.14 7.98 7.01
CA GLY A 5 23.76 7.55 6.74
C GLY A 5 23.50 6.06 6.89
N ALA A 6 24.38 5.32 7.59
CA ALA A 6 24.17 3.89 7.83
C ALA A 6 22.80 3.58 8.43
N ILE A 7 22.28 4.50 9.25
CA ILE A 7 20.95 4.45 9.83
C ILE A 7 20.46 5.89 9.92
N GLY A 8 19.58 6.29 9.04
CA GLY A 8 19.06 7.66 8.98
C GLY A 8 17.91 7.79 8.00
N ALA A 9 17.55 9.01 7.69
CA ALA A 9 16.49 9.31 6.73
C ALA A 9 16.72 8.58 5.40
N THR A 10 15.63 8.15 4.79
CA THR A 10 15.62 7.49 3.48
C THR A 10 15.15 8.48 2.43
N TYR A 11 15.61 8.33 1.19
CA TYR A 11 15.17 9.13 0.04
C TYR A 11 15.33 10.64 0.25
N THR A 12 16.54 11.05 0.63
CA THR A 12 16.86 12.46 0.89
C THR A 12 17.39 13.22 -0.32
N GLY A 13 17.93 12.54 -1.31
CA GLY A 13 18.52 13.14 -2.51
C GLY A 13 17.74 12.83 -3.79
N ILE A 14 17.66 13.82 -4.69
CA ILE A 14 16.94 13.72 -5.97
C ILE A 14 17.72 12.89 -7.01
N SER A 15 19.02 12.95 -6.97
CA SER A 15 19.91 12.32 -7.96
C SER A 15 20.70 11.18 -7.33
N ALA A 16 20.83 10.06 -8.03
CA ALA A 16 21.69 8.96 -7.63
C ALA A 16 23.15 9.42 -7.44
N ALA A 17 23.59 10.43 -8.17
CA ALA A 17 24.92 11.03 -8.01
C ALA A 17 25.08 11.84 -6.72
N VAL A 18 23.98 12.25 -6.08
CA VAL A 18 23.99 13.00 -4.81
C VAL A 18 23.66 12.10 -3.64
N SER A 19 22.64 11.26 -3.78
CA SER A 19 22.25 10.28 -2.78
C SER A 19 21.59 9.09 -3.45
N GLY A 20 22.30 7.97 -3.49
CA GLY A 20 21.80 6.71 -4.05
C GLY A 20 20.94 5.89 -3.07
N GLU A 21 20.39 6.52 -2.04
CA GLU A 21 19.65 5.82 -0.98
C GLU A 21 18.42 5.09 -1.49
N ARG A 22 18.25 3.87 -1.02
CA ARG A 22 17.07 3.05 -1.26
C ARG A 22 16.77 2.17 -0.06
N CYS A 23 15.50 1.96 0.23
CA CYS A 23 15.06 1.12 1.33
C CYS A 23 13.82 0.33 0.89
N VAL A 24 13.94 -0.97 0.74
CA VAL A 24 12.87 -1.85 0.29
C VAL A 24 12.62 -2.93 1.32
N ASN A 25 11.36 -3.15 1.68
CA ASN A 25 10.88 -4.14 2.64
C ASN A 25 11.58 -4.09 4.01
N LEU A 26 11.96 -2.89 4.43
CA LEU A 26 12.50 -2.61 5.75
C LEU A 26 11.70 -1.49 6.41
N VAL A 27 11.53 -1.60 7.71
CA VAL A 27 10.85 -0.61 8.55
C VAL A 27 11.90 0.06 9.44
N PRO A 28 12.03 1.38 9.40
CA PRO A 28 12.88 2.11 10.31
C PRO A 28 12.25 2.19 11.70
N GLU A 29 13.02 1.83 12.71
CA GLU A 29 12.66 1.92 14.11
C GLU A 29 13.53 2.96 14.82
N ARG A 30 12.93 3.77 15.68
CA ARG A 30 13.65 4.73 16.50
C ARG A 30 13.92 4.16 17.89
N VAL A 31 15.15 4.26 18.35
CA VAL A 31 15.49 3.87 19.74
C VAL A 31 15.16 5.02 20.68
N GLU A 32 14.23 4.79 21.59
CA GLU A 32 13.93 5.73 22.68
C GLU A 32 14.93 5.52 23.83
N GLY A 33 15.77 6.53 24.08
CA GLY A 33 16.78 6.49 25.12
C GLY A 33 18.19 6.09 24.63
N ASN A 34 19.01 5.52 25.52
CA ASN A 34 20.41 5.19 25.24
C ASN A 34 20.53 3.79 24.64
N GLY A 35 20.59 3.69 23.32
CA GLY A 35 20.83 2.45 22.55
C GLY A 35 22.18 2.44 21.86
N LYS A 36 22.47 1.34 21.14
CA LYS A 36 23.65 1.21 20.28
C LYS A 36 23.60 2.11 19.04
N SER A 37 22.40 2.59 18.71
CA SER A 37 22.12 3.49 17.59
C SER A 37 20.83 4.26 17.85
N THR A 38 20.65 5.40 17.17
CA THR A 38 19.42 6.19 17.24
C THR A 38 18.28 5.53 16.45
N TYR A 39 18.61 4.79 15.39
CA TYR A 39 17.69 4.04 14.55
C TYR A 39 18.23 2.66 14.26
N TYR A 40 17.36 1.74 13.92
CA TYR A 40 17.69 0.44 13.33
C TYR A 40 16.58 0.04 12.34
N TYR A 41 16.82 -0.95 11.51
CA TYR A 41 15.83 -1.42 10.54
C TYR A 41 15.41 -2.84 10.89
N THR A 42 14.08 -3.07 10.83
CA THR A 42 13.45 -4.37 10.95
C THR A 42 12.83 -4.78 9.63
N TYR A 43 12.34 -6.01 9.52
CA TYR A 43 11.55 -6.46 8.38
C TYR A 43 10.22 -5.71 8.27
N ALA A 44 9.80 -5.45 7.03
CA ALA A 44 8.40 -5.20 6.74
C ALA A 44 7.56 -6.45 7.05
N PRO A 45 6.29 -6.31 7.50
CA PRO A 45 5.43 -7.45 7.81
C PRO A 45 5.19 -8.32 6.58
N GLY A 46 5.24 -9.64 6.78
CA GLY A 46 4.93 -10.65 5.78
C GLY A 46 3.46 -11.06 5.79
N LEU A 47 3.16 -12.09 5.02
CA LEU A 47 1.81 -12.62 4.84
C LEU A 47 1.76 -14.10 5.21
N SER A 48 0.72 -14.51 5.93
CA SER A 48 0.41 -15.90 6.24
C SER A 48 0.09 -16.72 4.98
N SER A 49 -0.19 -17.99 5.14
CA SER A 49 -1.02 -18.72 4.19
C SER A 49 -2.40 -18.06 4.08
N PRO A 50 -3.14 -18.22 2.96
CA PRO A 50 -4.46 -17.63 2.82
C PRO A 50 -5.39 -18.03 3.97
N VAL A 51 -5.96 -17.04 4.65
CA VAL A 51 -6.96 -17.26 5.71
C VAL A 51 -8.36 -17.35 5.15
N ALA A 52 -8.55 -16.92 3.91
CA ALA A 52 -9.75 -17.16 3.09
C ALA A 52 -9.39 -17.06 1.61
N VAL A 53 -10.16 -17.76 0.77
CA VAL A 53 -10.17 -17.63 -0.69
C VAL A 53 -11.60 -17.44 -1.13
N ILE A 54 -11.88 -16.36 -1.82
CA ILE A 54 -13.23 -15.97 -2.22
C ILE A 54 -13.49 -16.45 -3.64
N GLY A 55 -14.66 -17.09 -3.86
CA GLY A 55 -15.14 -17.43 -5.21
C GLY A 55 -14.52 -18.65 -5.85
N GLY A 56 -13.77 -19.47 -5.14
CA GLY A 56 -13.28 -20.76 -5.67
C GLY A 56 -11.95 -21.19 -5.07
N THR A 57 -11.70 -22.49 -5.08
CA THR A 57 -10.38 -23.05 -4.81
C THR A 57 -9.40 -22.49 -5.83
N PRO A 58 -8.20 -22.02 -5.41
CA PRO A 58 -7.13 -21.76 -6.36
C PRO A 58 -6.91 -23.03 -7.17
N VAL A 59 -7.10 -22.95 -8.48
CA VAL A 59 -6.78 -24.09 -9.34
C VAL A 59 -5.28 -24.24 -9.29
N SER A 60 -4.81 -25.19 -8.49
CA SER A 60 -3.42 -25.63 -8.54
C SER A 60 -3.20 -26.25 -9.91
N ILE A 61 -2.36 -25.63 -10.74
CA ILE A 61 -2.01 -26.10 -12.09
C ILE A 61 -1.29 -27.47 -12.06
N ALA A 62 -1.00 -28.00 -10.89
CA ALA A 62 -0.36 -29.31 -10.71
C ALA A 62 -1.31 -30.50 -10.97
N ASP A 63 -2.60 -30.25 -11.08
CA ASP A 63 -3.57 -31.31 -11.35
C ASP A 63 -4.15 -31.12 -12.75
N ASN A 64 -3.97 -32.15 -13.60
CA ASN A 64 -4.48 -32.22 -14.99
C ASN A 64 -6.03 -32.24 -15.05
N SER A 65 -6.72 -31.58 -14.15
CA SER A 65 -8.16 -31.52 -14.15
C SER A 65 -8.66 -30.60 -15.27
N VAL A 66 -9.49 -31.14 -16.12
CA VAL A 66 -10.14 -30.47 -17.24
C VAL A 66 -11.09 -29.40 -16.70
N LEU A 67 -10.82 -28.12 -16.99
CA LEU A 67 -11.78 -27.04 -16.78
C LEU A 67 -12.97 -27.23 -17.74
N VAL A 68 -14.10 -27.67 -17.18
CA VAL A 68 -15.34 -27.85 -17.95
C VAL A 68 -15.98 -26.48 -18.15
N GLY A 69 -16.00 -25.99 -19.39
CA GLY A 69 -16.75 -24.81 -19.79
C GLY A 69 -16.00 -23.74 -20.59
N VAL A 70 -14.69 -23.89 -20.78
CA VAL A 70 -13.90 -22.96 -21.58
C VAL A 70 -13.55 -23.62 -22.92
N GLY A 71 -14.07 -23.10 -24.02
CA GLY A 71 -13.70 -23.56 -25.35
C GLY A 71 -12.37 -22.94 -25.79
N VAL A 72 -11.39 -23.77 -26.13
CA VAL A 72 -10.11 -23.32 -26.71
C VAL A 72 -9.98 -23.76 -28.12
N ALA A 73 -9.75 -22.82 -29.05
CA ALA A 73 -9.38 -23.16 -30.42
C ALA A 73 -7.90 -23.54 -30.51
N CYS A 74 -7.56 -24.54 -31.29
CA CYS A 74 -6.17 -25.02 -31.46
C CYS A 74 -5.20 -23.98 -32.05
N ASN A 75 -5.68 -22.82 -32.45
CA ASN A 75 -4.89 -21.68 -32.93
C ASN A 75 -4.57 -20.64 -31.83
N GLY A 76 -4.88 -20.93 -30.56
CA GLY A 76 -4.64 -20.00 -29.44
C GLY A 76 -5.69 -18.90 -29.28
N THR A 77 -6.80 -18.96 -30.03
CA THR A 77 -7.90 -18.00 -29.87
C THR A 77 -8.77 -18.40 -28.68
N VAL A 78 -8.97 -17.49 -27.76
CA VAL A 78 -9.88 -17.67 -26.62
C VAL A 78 -11.32 -17.53 -27.11
N LEU A 79 -12.15 -18.52 -26.84
CA LEU A 79 -13.57 -18.56 -27.26
C LEU A 79 -14.52 -18.12 -26.14
N ASP A 80 -14.02 -17.55 -25.06
CA ASP A 80 -14.88 -16.98 -24.03
C ASP A 80 -15.29 -15.55 -24.38
N PRO A 81 -16.57 -15.31 -24.73
CA PRO A 81 -17.06 -13.98 -25.06
C PRO A 81 -17.10 -13.02 -23.85
N GLN A 82 -16.91 -13.51 -22.65
CA GLN A 82 -16.86 -12.69 -21.43
C GLN A 82 -15.44 -12.38 -20.95
N GLY A 83 -14.41 -12.97 -21.56
CA GLY A 83 -13.01 -12.57 -21.38
C GLY A 83 -12.37 -12.92 -20.03
N PHE A 84 -12.95 -13.87 -19.29
CA PHE A 84 -12.48 -14.15 -17.94
C PHE A 84 -11.19 -14.98 -17.87
N TYR A 85 -11.06 -16.02 -18.68
CA TYR A 85 -9.84 -16.84 -18.73
C TYR A 85 -9.64 -17.49 -20.10
N GLY A 86 -8.41 -17.60 -20.52
CA GLY A 86 -8.01 -18.37 -21.68
C GLY A 86 -6.91 -19.38 -21.32
N VAL A 87 -6.89 -20.51 -22.01
CA VAL A 87 -5.81 -21.50 -21.89
C VAL A 87 -4.95 -21.43 -23.15
N ALA A 88 -3.66 -21.15 -22.98
CA ALA A 88 -2.70 -21.24 -24.07
C ALA A 88 -2.48 -22.71 -24.46
N CYS A 89 -2.07 -22.98 -25.72
CA CYS A 89 -1.84 -24.34 -26.23
C CYS A 89 -0.79 -25.15 -25.45
N ASN A 90 -0.04 -24.52 -24.54
CA ASN A 90 0.91 -25.15 -23.62
C ASN A 90 0.30 -25.48 -22.24
N GLY A 91 -1.00 -25.32 -22.05
CA GLY A 91 -1.69 -25.55 -20.77
C GLY A 91 -1.57 -24.44 -19.75
N THR A 92 -1.00 -23.27 -20.12
CA THR A 92 -0.89 -22.13 -19.22
C THR A 92 -2.18 -21.33 -19.22
N LEU A 93 -2.75 -21.05 -18.04
CA LEU A 93 -3.88 -20.13 -17.91
C LEU A 93 -3.42 -18.70 -18.19
N VAL A 94 -4.05 -18.05 -19.15
CA VAL A 94 -3.82 -16.64 -19.47
C VAL A 94 -5.03 -15.86 -18.98
N ALA A 95 -4.82 -14.94 -18.05
CA ALA A 95 -5.86 -14.00 -17.66
C ALA A 95 -6.20 -13.08 -18.83
N GLY A 96 -7.47 -12.99 -19.17
CA GLY A 96 -7.94 -12.07 -20.20
C GLY A 96 -7.70 -10.61 -19.80
N PRO A 97 -7.50 -9.69 -20.73
CA PRO A 97 -7.37 -8.29 -20.43
C PRO A 97 -8.70 -7.73 -19.91
N GLY A 98 -8.84 -7.54 -18.62
CA GLY A 98 -9.91 -6.72 -18.08
C GLY A 98 -10.66 -7.15 -16.85
N THR A 99 -10.41 -8.31 -16.26
CA THR A 99 -11.00 -8.65 -14.96
C THR A 99 -9.91 -8.99 -13.96
N SER A 100 -9.56 -8.05 -13.10
CA SER A 100 -8.78 -8.40 -11.92
C SER A 100 -9.69 -9.22 -11.00
N SER A 101 -9.40 -10.50 -10.87
CA SER A 101 -10.00 -11.38 -9.85
C SER A 101 -9.52 -11.00 -8.43
N GLY A 102 -8.83 -9.89 -8.29
CA GLY A 102 -8.26 -9.40 -7.07
C GLY A 102 -9.30 -8.82 -6.10
N VAL A 103 -8.92 -8.73 -4.85
CA VAL A 103 -9.72 -8.07 -3.82
C VAL A 103 -9.65 -6.55 -4.04
N MET A 104 -10.81 -5.91 -4.24
CA MET A 104 -10.89 -4.52 -4.69
C MET A 104 -11.24 -3.53 -3.57
N ALA A 105 -12.01 -3.97 -2.58
CA ALA A 105 -12.37 -3.16 -1.43
C ALA A 105 -12.62 -4.03 -0.21
N ALA A 106 -12.50 -3.47 0.98
CA ALA A 106 -12.77 -4.16 2.22
C ALA A 106 -13.18 -3.18 3.32
N VAL A 107 -14.02 -3.65 4.24
CA VAL A 107 -14.42 -2.88 5.41
C VAL A 107 -14.76 -3.80 6.58
N TYR A 108 -14.47 -3.34 7.79
CA TYR A 108 -14.84 -3.99 9.05
C TYR A 108 -15.90 -3.15 9.76
N ILE A 109 -17.06 -3.74 10.03
CA ILE A 109 -18.21 -3.06 10.64
C ILE A 109 -18.84 -3.96 11.69
N ASN A 110 -19.01 -3.47 12.91
CA ASN A 110 -19.76 -4.16 13.97
C ASN A 110 -19.36 -5.65 14.16
N GLY A 111 -18.06 -5.94 14.08
CA GLY A 111 -17.55 -7.32 14.22
C GLY A 111 -17.63 -8.16 12.93
N ARG A 112 -18.10 -7.59 11.83
CA ARG A 112 -18.28 -8.28 10.54
C ARG A 112 -17.23 -7.82 9.53
N ARG A 113 -16.78 -8.74 8.67
CA ARG A 113 -15.68 -8.56 7.71
C ARG A 113 -16.23 -8.64 6.30
N PHE A 114 -16.23 -7.53 5.59
CA PHE A 114 -16.75 -7.45 4.22
C PHE A 114 -15.64 -7.21 3.22
N PHE A 115 -15.70 -7.94 2.11
CA PHE A 115 -14.75 -7.81 1.02
C PHE A 115 -15.49 -7.78 -0.32
N ILE A 116 -15.01 -6.95 -1.24
CA ILE A 116 -15.49 -6.95 -2.63
C ILE A 116 -14.40 -7.60 -3.49
N VAL A 117 -14.81 -8.66 -4.19
CA VAL A 117 -13.97 -9.38 -5.14
C VAL A 117 -14.69 -9.39 -6.48
N ALA A 118 -14.01 -8.99 -7.51
CA ALA A 118 -14.60 -8.70 -8.81
C ALA A 118 -15.73 -7.65 -8.66
N ASP A 119 -16.97 -8.06 -8.80
CA ASP A 119 -18.17 -7.21 -8.70
C ASP A 119 -19.21 -7.76 -7.70
N GLU A 120 -18.76 -8.49 -6.70
CA GLU A 120 -19.62 -9.11 -5.70
C GLU A 120 -19.14 -8.85 -4.28
N LEU A 121 -20.08 -8.59 -3.37
CA LEU A 121 -19.84 -8.42 -1.95
C LEU A 121 -19.86 -9.77 -1.23
N TYR A 122 -18.83 -10.00 -0.42
CA TYR A 122 -18.70 -11.18 0.42
C TYR A 122 -18.53 -10.80 1.89
N GLU A 123 -19.06 -11.63 2.77
CA GLU A 123 -18.76 -11.59 4.20
C GLU A 123 -17.89 -12.77 4.59
N LEU A 124 -16.83 -12.51 5.34
CA LEU A 124 -16.04 -13.58 5.96
C LEU A 124 -16.58 -13.92 7.32
N THR A 125 -17.08 -15.13 7.45
CA THR A 125 -17.66 -15.69 8.68
C THR A 125 -16.70 -16.68 9.34
N GLY A 126 -16.83 -16.82 10.64
CA GLY A 126 -16.00 -17.70 11.46
C GLY A 126 -15.40 -16.98 12.66
N SER A 127 -15.15 -17.72 13.73
CA SER A 127 -14.56 -17.20 14.98
C SER A 127 -13.03 -17.18 14.98
N ALA A 128 -12.41 -17.80 13.99
CA ALA A 128 -10.96 -17.85 13.79
C ALA A 128 -10.65 -18.26 12.34
N PRO A 129 -9.44 -17.95 11.82
CA PRO A 129 -8.99 -18.48 10.54
C PRO A 129 -8.90 -20.03 10.53
N PRO A 130 -9.13 -20.70 9.39
CA PRO A 130 -9.57 -20.12 8.13
C PRO A 130 -11.03 -19.70 8.17
N PHE A 131 -11.34 -18.58 7.48
CA PHE A 131 -12.70 -18.04 7.39
C PHE A 131 -13.46 -18.63 6.20
N THR A 132 -14.79 -18.65 6.33
CA THR A 132 -15.67 -18.99 5.23
C THR A 132 -16.21 -17.74 4.57
N ALA A 133 -16.08 -17.63 3.25
CA ALA A 133 -16.65 -16.53 2.48
C ALA A 133 -18.10 -16.85 2.10
N VAL A 134 -19.00 -15.92 2.40
CA VAL A 134 -20.43 -16.00 2.07
C VAL A 134 -20.74 -14.86 1.10
N ALA A 135 -21.23 -15.19 -0.10
CA ALA A 135 -21.68 -14.21 -1.07
C ALA A 135 -22.96 -13.53 -0.60
N LEU A 136 -22.99 -12.21 -0.69
CA LEU A 136 -24.15 -11.40 -0.29
C LEU A 136 -24.89 -10.84 -1.50
N GLY A 137 -24.19 -10.48 -2.57
CA GLY A 137 -24.80 -10.06 -3.82
C GLY A 137 -23.91 -9.17 -4.68
N PRO A 138 -24.34 -8.90 -5.93
CA PRO A 138 -23.58 -8.16 -6.91
C PRO A 138 -23.55 -6.66 -6.62
N THR A 139 -22.36 -6.06 -6.62
CA THR A 139 -22.13 -4.63 -6.43
C THR A 139 -22.07 -3.85 -7.76
N GLY A 140 -22.14 -4.57 -8.87
CA GLY A 140 -21.92 -4.04 -10.21
C GLY A 140 -20.44 -3.72 -10.49
N PRO A 141 -20.01 -3.81 -11.76
CA PRO A 141 -18.63 -3.58 -12.13
C PRO A 141 -18.25 -2.10 -12.00
N VAL A 142 -16.99 -1.83 -11.64
CA VAL A 142 -16.40 -0.50 -11.78
C VAL A 142 -16.08 -0.23 -13.26
N ILE A 143 -16.46 0.96 -13.77
CA ILE A 143 -16.30 1.32 -15.18
C ILE A 143 -15.27 2.44 -15.32
N GLY A 144 -14.25 2.19 -16.09
CA GLY A 144 -13.22 3.16 -16.47
C GLY A 144 -11.87 2.92 -15.82
N PRO A 145 -10.83 3.57 -16.34
CA PRO A 145 -9.50 3.53 -15.76
C PRO A 145 -9.49 4.28 -14.42
N TYR A 146 -8.72 3.77 -13.47
CA TYR A 146 -8.51 4.40 -12.16
C TYR A 146 -9.75 4.49 -11.26
N VAL A 147 -10.78 3.69 -11.55
CA VAL A 147 -11.99 3.63 -10.72
C VAL A 147 -11.84 2.50 -9.71
N ARG A 148 -12.33 2.76 -8.49
CA ARG A 148 -12.36 1.82 -7.36
C ARG A 148 -13.74 1.89 -6.71
N TYR A 149 -14.10 0.83 -6.00
CA TYR A 149 -15.26 0.88 -5.12
C TYR A 149 -15.04 1.89 -4.00
N SER A 150 -16.08 2.64 -3.69
CA SER A 150 -16.12 3.49 -2.50
C SER A 150 -17.13 2.94 -1.52
N LEU A 151 -16.72 2.84 -0.26
CA LEU A 151 -17.51 2.28 0.82
C LEU A 151 -17.83 3.38 1.83
N GLY A 152 -19.11 3.60 2.10
CA GLY A 152 -19.60 4.47 3.17
C GLY A 152 -20.30 3.64 4.25
N VAL A 153 -20.01 3.90 5.51
CA VAL A 153 -20.55 3.17 6.65
C VAL A 153 -21.41 4.08 7.50
N ASN A 154 -22.71 3.83 7.53
CA ASN A 154 -23.62 4.51 8.45
C ASN A 154 -23.86 3.61 9.68
N ILE A 155 -23.19 3.94 10.79
CA ILE A 155 -23.35 3.20 12.05
C ILE A 155 -24.74 3.40 12.66
N ARG A 156 -25.33 4.59 12.51
CA ARG A 156 -26.66 4.90 13.08
C ARG A 156 -27.78 4.18 12.33
N GLY A 157 -27.72 4.15 11.00
CA GLY A 157 -28.64 3.40 10.15
C GLY A 157 -28.27 1.91 10.03
N ASN A 158 -27.12 1.50 10.57
CA ASN A 158 -26.56 0.15 10.48
C ASN A 158 -26.52 -0.35 9.02
N GLN A 159 -25.98 0.48 8.13
CA GLN A 159 -25.95 0.23 6.68
C GLN A 159 -24.54 0.41 6.11
N LEU A 160 -24.23 -0.38 5.10
CA LEU A 160 -23.06 -0.23 4.23
C LEU A 160 -23.52 0.19 2.84
N CYS A 161 -23.12 1.39 2.42
CA CYS A 161 -23.34 1.86 1.06
C CYS A 161 -22.09 1.65 0.20
N ILE A 162 -22.27 1.18 -1.03
CA ILE A 162 -21.22 0.82 -1.98
C ILE A 162 -21.45 1.57 -3.27
N ALA A 163 -20.50 2.37 -3.70
CA ALA A 163 -20.52 3.06 -4.99
C ALA A 163 -19.46 2.47 -5.94
N SER A 164 -19.88 2.05 -7.12
CA SER A 164 -19.00 1.48 -8.17
C SER A 164 -18.77 2.41 -9.36
N ASN A 165 -19.28 3.66 -9.31
CA ASN A 165 -19.42 4.63 -10.41
C ASN A 165 -20.42 4.23 -11.52
N ASN A 166 -21.07 3.12 -11.39
CA ASN A 166 -22.10 2.63 -12.29
C ASN A 166 -23.38 2.28 -11.52
N VAL A 167 -23.20 1.55 -10.42
CA VAL A 167 -24.28 1.09 -9.54
C VAL A 167 -24.01 1.57 -8.13
N THR A 168 -25.04 1.96 -7.41
CA THR A 168 -25.02 2.16 -5.96
C THR A 168 -25.78 1.00 -5.33
N SER A 169 -25.15 0.32 -4.37
CA SER A 169 -25.73 -0.79 -3.64
C SER A 169 -25.73 -0.48 -2.15
N VAL A 170 -26.69 -1.01 -1.40
CA VAL A 170 -26.76 -0.85 0.05
C VAL A 170 -26.97 -2.20 0.71
N PHE A 171 -26.18 -2.51 1.72
CA PHE A 171 -26.38 -3.67 2.58
C PHE A 171 -26.87 -3.21 3.94
N ASP A 172 -28.06 -3.65 4.32
CA ASP A 172 -28.63 -3.43 5.64
C ASP A 172 -28.13 -4.54 6.59
N LEU A 173 -27.31 -4.15 7.56
CA LEU A 173 -26.72 -5.09 8.52
C LEU A 173 -27.71 -5.60 9.57
N THR A 174 -28.86 -4.90 9.76
CA THR A 174 -29.89 -5.32 10.73
C THR A 174 -30.74 -6.45 10.16
N THR A 175 -31.19 -6.26 8.93
CA THR A 175 -32.07 -7.22 8.24
C THR A 175 -31.29 -8.27 7.43
N ASN A 176 -29.99 -8.04 7.22
CA ASN A 176 -29.14 -8.79 6.30
C ASN A 176 -29.68 -8.78 4.86
N THR A 177 -30.27 -7.66 4.45
CA THR A 177 -30.82 -7.49 3.11
C THR A 177 -29.85 -6.72 2.24
N PHE A 178 -29.52 -7.28 1.07
CA PHE A 178 -28.70 -6.62 0.07
C PHE A 178 -29.55 -5.99 -1.03
N HIS A 179 -29.49 -4.67 -1.15
CA HIS A 179 -30.12 -3.89 -2.21
C HIS A 179 -29.11 -3.68 -3.33
N ALA A 180 -29.11 -4.56 -4.31
CA ALA A 180 -28.11 -4.63 -5.38
C ALA A 180 -28.07 -3.37 -6.27
N THR A 181 -29.21 -2.70 -6.42
CA THR A 181 -29.32 -1.47 -7.20
C THR A 181 -30.23 -0.50 -6.48
N VAL A 182 -29.64 0.59 -6.00
CA VAL A 182 -30.35 1.72 -5.40
C VAL A 182 -30.41 2.84 -6.43
N SER A 183 -31.60 3.42 -6.61
CA SER A 183 -31.79 4.56 -7.52
C SER A 183 -31.19 5.81 -6.89
N THR A 184 -30.14 6.32 -7.50
CA THR A 184 -29.53 7.61 -7.18
C THR A 184 -29.77 8.59 -8.32
N PRO A 185 -29.79 9.92 -8.08
CA PRO A 185 -30.03 10.91 -9.14
C PRO A 185 -28.99 10.86 -10.27
N GLU A 186 -27.73 10.60 -9.91
CA GLU A 186 -26.61 10.32 -10.80
C GLU A 186 -25.79 9.13 -10.29
N PRO A 187 -25.05 8.43 -11.16
CA PRO A 187 -24.13 7.39 -10.72
C PRO A 187 -23.07 7.96 -9.78
N LEU A 188 -22.97 7.38 -8.57
CA LEU A 188 -22.05 7.83 -7.56
C LEU A 188 -20.65 7.23 -7.77
N ILE A 189 -19.65 8.10 -7.72
CA ILE A 189 -18.24 7.73 -7.84
C ILE A 189 -17.57 7.59 -6.48
N GLN A 190 -18.15 8.18 -5.44
CA GLN A 190 -17.67 8.09 -4.07
C GLN A 190 -18.84 8.29 -3.10
N VAL A 191 -18.74 7.64 -1.95
CA VAL A 191 -19.70 7.77 -0.85
C VAL A 191 -18.96 7.82 0.48
N ASP A 192 -19.46 8.63 1.39
CA ASP A 192 -19.02 8.69 2.79
C ASP A 192 -20.24 9.00 3.69
N GLU A 193 -20.06 9.12 4.98
CA GLU A 193 -21.19 9.32 5.93
C GLU A 193 -20.90 10.49 6.87
N LEU A 194 -21.94 11.30 7.14
CA LEU A 194 -21.94 12.33 8.17
C LEU A 194 -23.28 12.35 8.92
N ASP A 195 -23.21 12.19 10.23
CA ASP A 195 -24.34 12.37 11.17
C ASP A 195 -25.61 11.59 10.82
N GLY A 196 -25.49 10.46 10.12
CA GLY A 196 -26.60 9.59 9.73
C GLY A 196 -27.04 9.74 8.29
N TYR A 197 -26.42 10.63 7.51
CA TYR A 197 -26.64 10.78 6.08
C TYR A 197 -25.48 10.20 5.29
N PHE A 198 -25.76 9.44 4.26
CA PHE A 198 -24.75 9.19 3.24
C PHE A 198 -24.61 10.40 2.33
N ILE A 199 -23.36 10.71 1.99
CA ILE A 199 -23.02 11.79 1.07
C ILE A 199 -22.36 11.13 -0.14
N GLY A 200 -22.99 11.27 -1.29
CA GLY A 200 -22.57 10.66 -2.55
C GLY A 200 -22.09 11.70 -3.54
N LEU A 201 -20.89 11.54 -4.07
CA LEU A 201 -20.31 12.36 -5.11
C LEU A 201 -20.53 11.71 -6.47
N ALA A 202 -21.06 12.48 -7.43
CA ALA A 202 -21.20 12.06 -8.82
C ALA A 202 -19.99 12.52 -9.68
N SER A 203 -19.86 11.95 -10.87
CA SER A 203 -18.79 12.32 -11.82
C SER A 203 -18.95 13.74 -12.40
N SER A 204 -20.14 14.32 -12.31
CA SER A 204 -20.43 15.70 -12.66
C SER A 204 -19.83 16.72 -11.70
N GLY A 205 -19.40 16.28 -10.49
CA GLY A 205 -19.01 17.14 -9.37
C GLY A 205 -20.16 17.48 -8.43
N ASN A 206 -21.40 17.13 -8.78
CA ASN A 206 -22.53 17.25 -7.88
C ASN A 206 -22.40 16.23 -6.73
N PHE A 207 -22.81 16.63 -5.54
CA PHE A 207 -22.92 15.70 -4.42
C PHE A 207 -24.35 15.70 -3.87
N TYR A 208 -24.82 14.53 -3.53
CA TYR A 208 -26.16 14.23 -3.07
C TYR A 208 -26.14 13.71 -1.64
N ILE A 209 -27.23 13.87 -0.92
CA ILE A 209 -27.43 13.25 0.39
C ILE A 209 -28.51 12.19 0.32
N SER A 210 -28.38 11.13 1.11
CA SER A 210 -29.46 10.16 1.32
C SER A 210 -30.51 10.69 2.28
N ALA A 211 -31.61 9.96 2.43
CA ALA A 211 -32.49 10.13 3.56
C ALA A 211 -31.75 9.82 4.88
N TYR A 212 -32.22 10.39 5.98
CA TYR A 212 -31.63 10.18 7.30
C TYR A 212 -31.69 8.70 7.69
N GLN A 213 -30.57 8.10 7.99
CA GLN A 213 -30.35 6.68 8.32
C GLN A 213 -30.85 5.69 7.25
N ASP A 214 -31.07 6.14 6.02
CA ASP A 214 -31.53 5.29 4.93
C ASP A 214 -30.80 5.56 3.62
N GLY A 215 -29.80 4.74 3.32
CA GLY A 215 -29.03 4.80 2.09
C GLY A 215 -29.76 4.27 0.86
N THR A 216 -30.97 3.75 1.00
CA THR A 216 -31.78 3.28 -0.14
C THR A 216 -32.62 4.38 -0.78
N SER A 217 -32.72 5.53 -0.13
CA SER A 217 -33.54 6.68 -0.55
C SER A 217 -32.68 7.92 -0.79
N TRP A 218 -32.70 8.45 -2.02
CA TRP A 218 -31.94 9.62 -2.46
C TRP A 218 -32.85 10.62 -3.19
N GLY A 219 -32.91 11.84 -2.68
CA GLY A 219 -33.71 12.90 -3.31
C GLY A 219 -32.99 13.54 -4.49
N ALA A 220 -33.68 13.72 -5.61
CA ALA A 220 -33.11 14.36 -6.80
C ALA A 220 -32.85 15.87 -6.61
N LEU A 221 -33.46 16.49 -5.60
CA LEU A 221 -33.29 17.90 -5.26
C LEU A 221 -32.36 18.13 -4.06
N ASP A 222 -31.95 17.05 -3.40
CA ASP A 222 -31.09 17.10 -2.22
C ASP A 222 -29.61 17.04 -2.65
N PHE A 223 -29.19 18.07 -3.40
CA PHE A 223 -27.83 18.16 -3.94
C PHE A 223 -27.22 19.55 -3.77
N ALA A 224 -25.93 19.62 -3.79
CA ALA A 224 -25.13 20.82 -3.94
C ALA A 224 -23.95 20.57 -4.88
N PHE A 225 -23.28 21.62 -5.27
CA PHE A 225 -22.08 21.58 -6.10
C PHE A 225 -21.04 22.55 -5.56
N GLU A 226 -19.79 22.29 -5.89
CA GLU A 226 -18.68 23.16 -5.53
C GLU A 226 -18.85 24.54 -6.17
N GLN A 227 -18.60 25.62 -5.40
CA GLN A 227 -18.78 26.99 -5.88
C GLN A 227 -17.54 27.53 -6.61
N THR A 228 -16.41 26.86 -6.49
CA THR A 228 -15.22 27.18 -7.28
C THR A 228 -15.36 26.64 -8.70
N PRO A 229 -14.75 27.29 -9.72
CA PRO A 229 -14.76 26.78 -11.09
C PRO A 229 -13.79 25.59 -11.28
N ASP A 230 -13.83 24.65 -10.36
CA ASP A 230 -13.01 23.44 -10.31
C ASP A 230 -13.94 22.24 -10.19
N LEU A 231 -13.59 21.13 -10.82
CA LEU A 231 -14.40 19.91 -10.74
C LEU A 231 -14.08 19.15 -9.46
N THR A 232 -15.08 18.95 -8.60
CA THR A 232 -14.95 18.09 -7.43
C THR A 232 -14.63 16.66 -7.86
N MET A 233 -13.47 16.18 -7.43
CA MET A 233 -12.95 14.87 -7.82
C MET A 233 -13.04 13.83 -6.72
N ALA A 234 -13.09 14.26 -5.45
CA ALA A 234 -13.11 13.38 -4.31
C ALA A 234 -13.76 14.02 -3.08
N LEU A 235 -14.27 13.18 -2.20
CA LEU A 235 -14.77 13.61 -0.89
C LEU A 235 -14.22 12.71 0.23
N LYS A 236 -14.09 13.27 1.42
CA LYS A 236 -13.84 12.53 2.68
C LYS A 236 -14.52 13.26 3.84
N VAL A 237 -15.08 12.48 4.74
CA VAL A 237 -15.66 13.02 5.98
C VAL A 237 -14.68 12.79 7.13
N VAL A 238 -14.27 13.87 7.75
CA VAL A 238 -13.36 13.84 8.91
C VAL A 238 -13.76 14.91 9.93
N ASN A 239 -13.71 14.59 11.22
CA ASN A 239 -14.00 15.53 12.30
C ASN A 239 -15.34 16.28 12.10
N ARG A 240 -16.39 15.57 11.65
CA ARG A 240 -17.73 16.11 11.33
C ARG A 240 -17.73 17.19 10.24
N ARG A 241 -16.79 17.10 9.32
CA ARG A 241 -16.70 17.96 8.14
C ARG A 241 -16.61 17.11 6.89
N VAL A 242 -17.33 17.51 5.88
CA VAL A 242 -17.18 16.97 4.53
C VAL A 242 -16.12 17.79 3.82
N MET A 243 -15.00 17.15 3.48
CA MET A 243 -13.92 17.76 2.71
C MET A 243 -14.09 17.38 1.26
N MET A 244 -14.37 18.36 0.40
CA MET A 244 -14.49 18.21 -1.05
C MET A 244 -13.17 18.60 -1.69
N PHE A 245 -12.59 17.69 -2.46
CA PHE A 245 -11.32 17.89 -3.15
C PHE A 245 -11.59 18.06 -4.65
N GLY A 246 -11.28 19.22 -5.17
CA GLY A 246 -11.24 19.46 -6.60
C GLY A 246 -9.90 19.10 -7.24
N SER A 247 -9.67 19.55 -8.46
CA SER A 247 -8.37 19.39 -9.10
C SER A 247 -7.30 20.31 -8.50
N ASN A 248 -7.70 21.46 -7.96
CA ASN A 248 -6.77 22.46 -7.41
C ASN A 248 -7.18 23.02 -6.05
N HIS A 249 -8.39 22.77 -5.57
CA HIS A 249 -8.91 23.37 -4.35
C HIS A 249 -9.55 22.35 -3.42
N ILE A 250 -9.64 22.71 -2.13
CA ILE A 250 -10.42 22.01 -1.12
C ILE A 250 -11.47 22.96 -0.59
N GLU A 251 -12.71 22.52 -0.58
CA GLU A 251 -13.83 23.15 0.14
C GLU A 251 -14.28 22.27 1.29
N SER A 252 -14.88 22.89 2.30
CA SER A 252 -15.40 22.17 3.48
C SER A 252 -16.89 22.49 3.67
N TYR A 253 -17.64 21.46 4.02
CA TYR A 253 -19.05 21.57 4.39
C TYR A 253 -19.25 21.01 5.80
N VAL A 254 -20.19 21.60 6.52
CA VAL A 254 -20.57 21.20 7.88
C VAL A 254 -22.08 20.96 7.94
N ASP A 255 -22.49 20.10 8.86
CA ASP A 255 -23.92 19.93 9.16
C ASP A 255 -24.46 21.18 9.86
N SER A 256 -25.41 21.85 9.23
CA SER A 256 -26.10 23.03 9.75
C SER A 256 -27.39 22.69 10.51
N GLY A 257 -27.85 21.44 10.42
CA GLY A 257 -29.13 21.00 10.96
C GLY A 257 -30.36 21.50 10.18
N ASP A 258 -30.17 22.02 8.96
CA ASP A 258 -31.31 22.42 8.10
C ASP A 258 -32.07 21.16 7.66
N PRO A 259 -33.39 21.08 7.90
CA PRO A 259 -34.18 19.90 7.58
C PRO A 259 -34.34 19.65 6.07
N LEU A 260 -34.10 20.64 5.22
CA LEU A 260 -34.20 20.49 3.77
C LEU A 260 -32.86 20.01 3.17
N PHE A 261 -31.77 20.67 3.54
CA PHE A 261 -30.44 20.29 3.11
C PHE A 261 -29.43 20.59 4.23
N PRO A 262 -28.99 19.57 4.99
CA PRO A 262 -28.25 19.81 6.22
C PRO A 262 -26.82 20.31 6.00
N LEU A 263 -26.27 20.26 4.78
CA LEU A 263 -24.89 20.63 4.52
C LEU A 263 -24.76 22.10 4.09
N THR A 264 -23.98 22.87 4.84
CA THR A 264 -23.63 24.25 4.53
C THR A 264 -22.14 24.42 4.34
N ARG A 265 -21.73 25.15 3.30
CA ARG A 265 -20.33 25.44 3.04
C ARG A 265 -19.70 26.28 4.16
N ASP A 266 -18.56 25.85 4.65
CA ASP A 266 -17.74 26.66 5.53
C ASP A 266 -16.87 27.61 4.70
N GLN A 267 -17.31 28.88 4.63
CA GLN A 267 -16.64 29.91 3.83
C GLN A 267 -15.24 30.28 4.36
N SER A 268 -14.88 29.86 5.57
CA SER A 268 -13.56 30.11 6.13
C SER A 268 -12.49 29.16 5.58
N VAL A 269 -12.90 28.10 4.89
CA VAL A 269 -12.00 27.07 4.35
C VAL A 269 -11.94 27.19 2.83
N TYR A 270 -10.82 27.67 2.37
CA TYR A 270 -10.43 27.68 0.96
C TYR A 270 -8.95 27.40 0.87
N VAL A 271 -8.60 26.25 0.33
CA VAL A 271 -7.21 25.76 0.30
C VAL A 271 -6.85 25.36 -1.12
N GLU A 272 -5.74 25.90 -1.63
CA GLU A 272 -5.20 25.52 -2.94
C GLU A 272 -4.47 24.18 -2.87
N CYS A 273 -5.23 23.10 -2.93
CA CYS A 273 -4.72 21.73 -2.92
C CYS A 273 -5.77 20.79 -3.51
N GLY A 274 -5.51 20.23 -4.67
CA GLY A 274 -6.34 19.16 -5.24
C GLY A 274 -5.87 17.78 -4.76
N ALA A 275 -6.67 16.74 -5.00
CA ALA A 275 -6.27 15.39 -4.67
C ALA A 275 -6.86 14.32 -5.59
N TYR A 276 -6.11 13.22 -5.79
CA TYR A 276 -6.63 12.02 -6.45
C TYR A 276 -7.47 11.19 -5.50
N ARG A 277 -8.69 10.87 -5.92
CA ARG A 277 -9.73 10.21 -5.12
C ARG A 277 -9.25 8.97 -4.38
N ASN A 278 -8.67 8.02 -5.09
CA ASN A 278 -8.30 6.73 -4.52
C ASN A 278 -7.03 6.79 -3.64
N SER A 279 -6.28 7.89 -3.72
CA SER A 279 -5.12 8.13 -2.87
C SER A 279 -5.48 8.67 -1.48
N LEU A 280 -6.74 9.06 -1.28
CA LEU A 280 -7.23 9.62 -0.03
C LEU A 280 -7.61 8.53 0.96
N LEU A 281 -7.09 8.63 2.16
CA LEU A 281 -7.49 7.81 3.30
C LEU A 281 -7.53 8.64 4.59
N ILE A 282 -8.22 8.12 5.59
CA ILE A 282 -8.25 8.70 6.93
C ILE A 282 -7.50 7.77 7.86
N SER A 283 -6.56 8.32 8.62
CA SER A 283 -5.87 7.65 9.70
C SER A 283 -5.62 8.65 10.83
N ASP A 284 -5.82 8.24 12.08
CA ASP A 284 -5.62 9.07 13.27
C ASP A 284 -6.32 10.45 13.17
N ASN A 285 -7.56 10.48 12.67
CA ASN A 285 -8.36 11.69 12.43
C ASN A 285 -7.73 12.72 11.47
N MET A 286 -6.78 12.30 10.66
CA MET A 286 -6.17 13.11 9.60
C MET A 286 -6.42 12.47 8.24
N ILE A 287 -6.58 13.31 7.21
CA ILE A 287 -6.61 12.85 5.83
C ILE A 287 -5.20 12.83 5.27
N PHE A 288 -4.85 11.71 4.66
CA PHE A 288 -3.62 11.55 3.88
C PHE A 288 -3.99 11.38 2.41
N GLY A 289 -3.17 11.91 1.51
CA GLY A 289 -3.43 11.79 0.09
C GLY A 289 -2.27 12.22 -0.80
N ILE A 290 -2.47 12.05 -2.10
CA ILE A 290 -1.57 12.57 -3.13
C ILE A 290 -2.26 13.76 -3.78
N ALA A 291 -1.66 14.93 -3.60
CA ALA A 291 -2.06 16.17 -4.21
C ALA A 291 -1.44 16.33 -5.60
N VAL A 292 -2.09 17.12 -6.42
CA VAL A 292 -1.57 17.62 -7.69
C VAL A 292 -1.65 19.12 -7.66
N ASN A 293 -0.60 19.78 -8.08
CA ASN A 293 -0.62 21.21 -8.31
C ASN A 293 -0.95 21.53 -9.77
N SER A 294 -1.26 22.79 -10.03
CA SER A 294 -1.55 23.30 -11.38
C SER A 294 -0.40 23.11 -12.38
N LEU A 295 0.82 22.80 -11.91
CA LEU A 295 2.01 22.54 -12.72
C LEU A 295 2.21 21.03 -12.97
N GLY A 296 1.30 20.16 -12.51
CA GLY A 296 1.32 18.73 -12.75
C GLY A 296 2.25 17.91 -11.84
N SER A 297 2.86 18.52 -10.83
CA SER A 297 3.69 17.80 -9.87
C SER A 297 2.84 17.15 -8.79
N ALA A 298 3.03 15.85 -8.60
CA ALA A 298 2.39 15.10 -7.53
C ALA A 298 3.23 15.12 -6.26
N TRP A 299 2.59 15.30 -5.10
CA TRP A 299 3.23 15.26 -3.79
C TRP A 299 2.28 14.69 -2.75
N ALA A 300 2.82 14.03 -1.72
CA ALA A 300 2.01 13.50 -0.64
C ALA A 300 1.79 14.56 0.44
N PHE A 301 0.57 14.59 0.96
CA PHE A 301 0.19 15.48 2.05
C PHE A 301 -0.51 14.73 3.18
N ARG A 302 -0.47 15.32 4.36
CA ARG A 302 -1.45 15.10 5.42
C ARG A 302 -2.24 16.39 5.64
N LEU A 303 -3.54 16.26 5.86
CA LEU A 303 -4.40 17.39 6.19
C LEU A 303 -4.58 17.45 7.71
N ASN A 304 -3.95 18.44 8.32
CA ASN A 304 -4.10 18.72 9.75
C ASN A 304 -5.20 19.77 9.93
N GLY A 305 -6.39 19.32 10.35
CA GLY A 305 -7.58 20.16 10.28
C GLY A 305 -7.92 20.49 8.84
N VAL A 306 -7.67 21.72 8.40
CA VAL A 306 -7.89 22.18 7.03
C VAL A 306 -6.59 22.56 6.29
N THR A 307 -5.44 22.44 6.94
CA THR A 307 -4.16 22.85 6.38
C THR A 307 -3.39 21.64 5.84
N PRO A 308 -3.07 21.61 4.54
CA PRO A 308 -2.27 20.57 3.96
C PRO A 308 -0.79 20.76 4.32
N GLU A 309 -0.18 19.73 4.89
CA GLU A 309 1.25 19.66 5.18
C GLU A 309 1.90 18.66 4.21
N ARG A 310 2.96 19.08 3.52
CA ARG A 310 3.73 18.21 2.65
C ARG A 310 4.54 17.19 3.47
N ILE A 311 4.37 15.92 3.18
CA ILE A 311 5.09 14.83 3.85
C ILE A 311 6.06 14.09 2.90
N SER A 312 5.91 14.26 1.59
CA SER A 312 6.85 13.67 0.62
C SER A 312 8.15 14.44 0.56
N THR A 313 9.25 13.72 0.33
CA THR A 313 10.54 14.31 0.01
C THR A 313 10.65 14.53 -1.49
N HIS A 314 11.53 15.44 -1.92
CA HIS A 314 11.77 15.67 -3.35
C HIS A 314 12.24 14.41 -4.08
N ALA A 315 12.96 13.51 -3.41
CA ALA A 315 13.39 12.24 -3.99
C ALA A 315 12.20 11.31 -4.32
N VAL A 316 11.24 11.21 -3.41
CA VAL A 316 10.00 10.44 -3.61
C VAL A 316 9.21 11.04 -4.77
N GLU A 317 9.03 12.35 -4.80
CA GLU A 317 8.30 13.05 -5.86
C GLU A 317 8.97 12.92 -7.23
N THR A 318 10.29 13.00 -7.29
CA THR A 318 11.05 12.75 -8.54
C THR A 318 10.83 11.33 -9.04
N SER A 319 10.78 10.35 -8.15
CA SER A 319 10.43 8.97 -8.52
C SER A 319 9.03 8.90 -9.12
N TRP A 320 8.04 9.59 -8.53
CA TRP A 320 6.67 9.62 -9.04
C TRP A 320 6.54 10.34 -10.38
N GLN A 321 7.35 11.38 -10.63
CA GLN A 321 7.41 12.06 -11.94
C GLN A 321 7.88 11.14 -13.08
N SER A 322 8.61 10.08 -12.76
CA SER A 322 9.02 9.07 -13.75
C SER A 322 7.90 8.11 -14.14
N TYR A 323 6.77 8.09 -13.41
CA TYR A 323 5.67 7.18 -13.68
C TYR A 323 4.80 7.70 -14.83
N ALA A 324 4.26 6.78 -15.62
CA ALA A 324 3.34 7.13 -16.70
C ALA A 324 2.06 7.83 -16.17
N THR A 325 1.66 7.49 -14.95
CA THR A 325 0.56 8.13 -14.22
C THR A 325 0.71 7.90 -12.72
N VAL A 326 0.21 8.85 -11.95
CA VAL A 326 0.03 8.74 -10.49
C VAL A 326 -1.46 8.78 -10.09
N ARG A 327 -2.37 8.95 -11.07
CA ARG A 327 -3.82 9.05 -10.85
C ARG A 327 -4.46 7.74 -10.41
N ASP A 328 -3.79 6.63 -10.69
CA ASP A 328 -4.20 5.28 -10.33
C ASP A 328 -3.79 4.87 -8.92
N ALA A 329 -3.14 5.77 -8.17
CA ALA A 329 -2.71 5.51 -6.81
C ALA A 329 -3.90 5.12 -5.93
N SER A 330 -3.77 4.01 -5.21
CA SER A 330 -4.71 3.56 -4.18
C SER A 330 -4.02 3.54 -2.82
N ALA A 331 -4.76 3.96 -1.79
CA ALA A 331 -4.22 4.10 -0.45
C ALA A 331 -4.83 3.09 0.53
N ARG A 332 -4.00 2.58 1.42
CA ARG A 332 -4.39 1.81 2.61
C ARG A 332 -3.53 2.19 3.80
N SER A 333 -4.04 2.01 5.00
CA SER A 333 -3.27 2.20 6.22
C SER A 333 -3.40 1.00 7.15
N TYR A 334 -2.39 0.81 8.00
CA TYR A 334 -2.45 -0.13 9.11
C TYR A 334 -1.53 0.36 10.24
N GLN A 335 -1.79 -0.14 11.44
CA GLN A 335 -0.99 0.18 12.62
C GLN A 335 -0.38 -1.10 13.17
N GLU A 336 0.91 -1.09 13.46
CA GLU A 336 1.63 -2.22 14.03
C GLU A 336 2.79 -1.71 14.89
N ASN A 337 2.95 -2.26 16.09
CA ASN A 337 4.05 -1.92 17.03
C ASN A 337 4.22 -0.43 17.33
N GLY A 338 3.11 0.33 17.38
CA GLY A 338 3.15 1.77 17.65
C GLY A 338 3.43 2.64 16.43
N HIS A 339 3.59 2.07 15.26
CA HIS A 339 3.72 2.78 14.00
C HIS A 339 2.40 2.82 13.26
N THR A 340 2.13 3.93 12.59
CA THR A 340 1.04 4.08 11.62
C THR A 340 1.66 4.16 10.22
N PHE A 341 1.36 3.17 9.39
CA PHE A 341 1.87 3.09 8.02
C PHE A 341 0.80 3.50 7.03
N ILE A 342 1.15 4.46 6.18
CA ILE A 342 0.34 4.89 5.04
C ILE A 342 0.97 4.33 3.78
N CYS A 343 0.25 3.45 3.10
CA CYS A 343 0.74 2.77 1.90
C CYS A 343 0.00 3.27 0.67
N TRP A 344 0.74 3.68 -0.36
CA TRP A 344 0.20 4.00 -1.68
C TRP A 344 0.68 3.00 -2.72
N ASN A 345 -0.26 2.28 -3.31
CA ASN A 345 -0.02 1.41 -4.45
C ASN A 345 -0.18 2.20 -5.74
N PHE A 346 0.76 2.06 -6.66
CA PHE A 346 0.75 2.64 -8.01
C PHE A 346 0.66 1.49 -9.03
N PRO A 347 -0.53 1.06 -9.42
CA PRO A 347 -0.71 -0.12 -10.27
C PRO A 347 0.03 -0.05 -11.59
N THR A 348 -0.08 1.08 -12.33
CA THR A 348 0.57 1.25 -13.64
C THR A 348 2.10 1.27 -13.53
N ALA A 349 2.64 1.88 -12.46
CA ALA A 349 4.08 1.89 -12.21
C ALA A 349 4.58 0.60 -11.57
N ASN A 350 3.69 -0.28 -11.13
CA ASN A 350 3.98 -1.51 -10.39
C ASN A 350 4.87 -1.25 -9.16
N LYS A 351 4.48 -0.25 -8.34
CA LYS A 351 5.23 0.19 -7.15
C LYS A 351 4.31 0.37 -5.95
N THR A 352 4.86 0.19 -4.76
CA THR A 352 4.22 0.54 -3.49
C THR A 352 5.18 1.37 -2.65
N TRP A 353 4.72 2.54 -2.23
CA TRP A 353 5.41 3.42 -1.31
C TRP A 353 4.72 3.42 0.04
N VAL A 354 5.53 3.48 1.09
CA VAL A 354 5.06 3.49 2.47
C VAL A 354 5.66 4.67 3.21
N TYR A 355 4.79 5.44 3.84
CA TYR A 355 5.15 6.50 4.77
C TYR A 355 4.86 6.03 6.19
N ASP A 356 5.85 6.07 7.04
CA ASP A 356 5.71 5.81 8.46
C ASP A 356 5.48 7.12 9.20
N VAL A 357 4.31 7.26 9.79
CA VAL A 357 3.92 8.50 10.49
C VAL A 357 4.77 8.73 11.74
N ALA A 358 5.19 7.66 12.42
CA ALA A 358 5.96 7.75 13.67
C ALA A 358 7.38 8.26 13.45
N THR A 359 8.04 7.83 12.37
CA THR A 359 9.42 8.23 12.06
C THR A 359 9.53 9.33 11.03
N GLY A 360 8.45 9.59 10.27
CA GLY A 360 8.46 10.51 9.14
C GLY A 360 9.25 9.99 7.93
N MET A 361 9.55 8.70 7.88
CA MET A 361 10.40 8.11 6.86
C MET A 361 9.61 7.41 5.76
N TRP A 362 10.17 7.42 4.56
CA TRP A 362 9.64 6.74 3.39
C TRP A 362 10.40 5.45 3.10
N THR A 363 9.67 4.41 2.73
CA THR A 363 10.21 3.12 2.30
C THR A 363 9.43 2.58 1.11
N GLU A 364 10.04 1.69 0.32
CA GLU A 364 9.33 0.93 -0.71
C GLU A 364 8.90 -0.44 -0.14
N ARG A 365 7.78 -0.96 -0.64
CA ARG A 365 7.42 -2.37 -0.48
C ARG A 365 7.27 -3.02 -1.83
N GLY A 366 7.60 -4.31 -1.89
CA GLY A 366 7.45 -5.05 -3.11
C GLY A 366 7.87 -6.50 -2.99
N VAL A 367 7.56 -7.26 -4.02
CA VAL A 367 7.94 -8.66 -4.15
C VAL A 367 8.94 -8.78 -5.28
N TRP A 368 10.08 -9.44 -5.00
CA TRP A 368 11.08 -9.70 -6.01
C TRP A 368 10.67 -10.88 -6.87
N ASN A 369 10.52 -10.67 -8.18
CA ASN A 369 10.09 -11.70 -9.13
C ASN A 369 11.26 -12.45 -9.82
N GLY A 370 12.50 -12.23 -9.38
CA GLY A 370 13.71 -12.78 -9.97
C GLY A 370 14.48 -11.80 -10.86
N THR A 371 13.81 -10.77 -11.40
CA THR A 371 14.40 -9.75 -12.28
C THR A 371 14.08 -8.33 -11.86
N SER A 372 12.89 -8.10 -11.35
CA SER A 372 12.40 -6.76 -10.97
C SER A 372 11.56 -6.82 -9.69
N TRP A 373 11.29 -5.64 -9.15
CA TRP A 373 10.41 -5.47 -8.02
C TRP A 373 8.99 -5.19 -8.51
N ASP A 374 8.07 -6.10 -8.19
CA ASP A 374 6.64 -5.89 -8.32
C ASP A 374 6.10 -5.17 -7.08
N ARG A 375 4.94 -4.54 -7.19
CA ARG A 375 4.28 -3.89 -6.06
C ARG A 375 3.87 -4.90 -4.99
N ASP A 376 3.62 -4.42 -3.78
CA ASP A 376 3.08 -5.23 -2.68
C ASP A 376 1.76 -5.93 -3.10
N TRP A 377 1.56 -7.16 -2.65
CA TRP A 377 0.35 -7.92 -2.96
C TRP A 377 -0.89 -7.34 -2.30
N ALA A 378 -0.73 -6.71 -1.14
CA ALA A 378 -1.84 -6.14 -0.40
C ALA A 378 -2.42 -4.91 -1.12
N GLU A 379 -3.68 -5.01 -1.55
CA GLU A 379 -4.45 -3.89 -2.12
C GLU A 379 -5.30 -3.20 -1.07
N VAL A 380 -5.96 -3.97 -0.23
CA VAL A 380 -6.87 -3.50 0.81
C VAL A 380 -6.46 -4.06 2.17
N HIS A 381 -6.85 -3.36 3.22
CA HIS A 381 -6.56 -3.76 4.59
C HIS A 381 -7.77 -3.49 5.48
N ILE A 382 -8.07 -4.42 6.38
CA ILE A 382 -8.95 -4.22 7.53
C ILE A 382 -8.27 -4.73 8.80
N TYR A 383 -8.58 -4.10 9.91
CA TYR A 383 -8.22 -4.61 11.24
C TYR A 383 -9.44 -5.22 11.91
N ASP A 384 -9.37 -6.52 12.17
CA ASP A 384 -10.38 -7.23 12.95
C ASP A 384 -10.11 -7.03 14.44
N ALA A 385 -10.83 -6.12 15.04
CA ALA A 385 -10.63 -5.76 16.44
C ALA A 385 -10.99 -6.89 17.42
N ALA A 386 -11.90 -7.79 17.03
CA ALA A 386 -12.32 -8.91 17.88
C ALA A 386 -11.24 -9.99 17.96
N LEU A 387 -10.55 -10.24 16.86
CA LEU A 387 -9.49 -11.26 16.77
C LEU A 387 -8.08 -10.65 16.82
N GLN A 388 -7.96 -9.33 16.80
CA GLN A 388 -6.68 -8.59 16.71
C GLN A 388 -5.85 -9.02 15.50
N LEU A 389 -6.49 -9.14 14.35
CA LEU A 389 -5.89 -9.58 13.11
C LEU A 389 -5.88 -8.46 12.07
N HIS A 390 -4.74 -8.28 11.41
CA HIS A 390 -4.63 -7.49 10.21
C HIS A 390 -4.92 -8.39 9.01
N LEU A 391 -6.02 -8.14 8.29
CA LEU A 391 -6.41 -8.89 7.12
C LEU A 391 -6.19 -8.05 5.87
N VAL A 392 -5.52 -8.61 4.88
CA VAL A 392 -5.21 -7.94 3.61
C VAL A 392 -5.71 -8.77 2.43
N GLY A 393 -6.26 -8.09 1.44
CA GLY A 393 -6.70 -8.70 0.19
C GLY A 393 -5.66 -8.52 -0.91
N ASP A 394 -5.44 -9.58 -1.69
CA ASP A 394 -4.48 -9.62 -2.79
C ASP A 394 -5.09 -9.00 -4.07
N TYR A 395 -4.34 -8.11 -4.73
CA TYR A 395 -4.79 -7.53 -6.00
C TYR A 395 -4.75 -8.51 -7.17
N ARG A 396 -3.97 -9.58 -7.07
CA ARG A 396 -3.72 -10.55 -8.16
C ARG A 396 -4.76 -11.64 -8.21
N ASN A 397 -5.37 -11.93 -7.06
CA ASN A 397 -6.31 -13.03 -6.89
C ASN A 397 -7.28 -12.75 -5.74
N SER A 398 -8.21 -13.64 -5.50
CA SER A 398 -9.24 -13.54 -4.46
C SER A 398 -8.80 -14.00 -3.08
N SER A 399 -7.50 -14.11 -2.82
CA SER A 399 -6.98 -14.57 -1.53
C SER A 399 -6.93 -13.44 -0.51
N ILE A 400 -7.22 -13.79 0.72
CA ILE A 400 -7.08 -12.92 1.87
C ILE A 400 -6.06 -13.55 2.82
N TYR A 401 -5.11 -12.74 3.26
CA TYR A 401 -4.02 -13.14 4.13
C TYR A 401 -4.10 -12.42 5.46
N GLN A 402 -3.50 -13.01 6.48
CA GLN A 402 -3.13 -12.29 7.68
C GLN A 402 -1.76 -11.63 7.46
N GLN A 403 -1.65 -10.33 7.71
CA GLN A 403 -0.41 -9.58 7.70
C GLN A 403 0.14 -9.47 9.13
N GLY A 404 1.45 -9.54 9.30
CA GLY A 404 2.08 -9.30 10.60
C GLY A 404 3.58 -9.55 10.58
N GLN A 405 4.29 -8.98 11.56
CA GLN A 405 5.75 -9.13 11.69
C GLN A 405 6.19 -10.54 12.12
N GLN A 406 5.26 -11.39 12.55
CA GLN A 406 5.54 -12.81 12.82
C GLN A 406 5.70 -13.65 11.55
N TYR A 407 5.32 -13.11 10.39
CA TYR A 407 5.50 -13.77 9.10
C TYR A 407 6.73 -13.19 8.40
N TYR A 408 7.64 -14.05 7.99
CA TYR A 408 8.92 -13.67 7.38
C TYR A 408 8.96 -13.97 5.89
N ASP A 409 7.81 -14.27 5.30
CA ASP A 409 7.62 -14.51 3.87
C ASP A 409 6.24 -14.01 3.41
N PHE A 410 6.01 -13.98 2.10
CA PHE A 410 4.70 -13.74 1.50
C PHE A 410 4.12 -15.08 1.07
N ASN A 411 3.36 -15.75 1.96
CA ASN A 411 2.79 -17.06 1.66
C ASN A 411 3.82 -18.04 1.05
N GLY A 412 4.95 -18.21 1.70
CA GLY A 412 6.05 -19.07 1.24
C GLY A 412 6.99 -18.44 0.20
N THR A 413 6.68 -17.25 -0.33
CA THR A 413 7.59 -16.50 -1.18
C THR A 413 8.53 -15.66 -0.31
N PRO A 414 9.87 -15.83 -0.42
CA PRO A 414 10.80 -15.07 0.41
C PRO A 414 10.63 -13.56 0.28
N ILE A 415 10.68 -12.86 1.40
CA ILE A 415 10.75 -11.39 1.40
C ILE A 415 12.19 -10.99 1.09
N TYR A 416 12.44 -10.57 -0.13
CA TYR A 416 13.69 -9.89 -0.44
C TYR A 416 13.66 -8.50 0.17
N TRP A 417 14.78 -8.08 0.76
CA TRP A 417 14.95 -6.73 1.26
C TRP A 417 16.28 -6.14 0.77
N SER A 418 16.33 -4.85 0.63
CA SER A 418 17.52 -4.11 0.20
C SER A 418 17.61 -2.79 0.94
N ARG A 419 18.81 -2.46 1.41
CA ARG A 419 19.18 -1.15 1.93
C ARG A 419 20.40 -0.63 1.19
N ARG A 420 20.20 0.40 0.40
CA ARG A 420 21.24 1.15 -0.26
C ARG A 420 21.57 2.37 0.59
N PHE A 421 22.85 2.57 0.87
CA PHE A 421 23.35 3.64 1.72
C PHE A 421 23.69 4.88 0.90
N PRO A 422 23.82 6.07 1.54
CA PRO A 422 24.34 7.25 0.89
C PRO A 422 25.77 7.04 0.38
N HIS A 423 26.21 7.94 -0.47
CA HIS A 423 27.58 7.99 -0.95
C HIS A 423 28.57 8.15 0.21
N VAL A 424 29.61 7.35 0.18
CA VAL A 424 30.82 7.57 0.97
C VAL A 424 31.83 8.26 0.07
N ASN A 425 31.84 9.57 0.14
CA ASN A 425 32.72 10.45 -0.65
C ASN A 425 33.69 11.16 0.29
N THR A 426 34.94 11.25 -0.09
CA THR A 426 36.02 11.91 0.65
C THR A 426 36.62 13.04 -0.18
N ASP A 427 35.79 13.98 -0.65
CA ASP A 427 36.21 15.13 -1.48
C ASP A 427 37.07 14.73 -2.68
N GLN A 428 36.70 13.63 -3.34
CA GLN A 428 37.44 12.97 -4.42
C GLN A 428 38.86 12.49 -4.05
N SER A 429 39.22 12.55 -2.78
CA SER A 429 40.42 11.90 -2.28
C SER A 429 40.19 10.39 -2.22
N GLY A 430 41.05 9.64 -2.86
CA GLY A 430 40.91 8.18 -2.85
C GLY A 430 41.15 7.58 -1.48
N VAL A 431 40.34 6.63 -1.09
CA VAL A 431 40.51 5.85 0.13
C VAL A 431 40.52 4.35 -0.16
N ILE A 432 41.26 3.63 0.65
CA ILE A 432 41.28 2.17 0.64
C ILE A 432 40.35 1.67 1.73
N TYR A 433 39.38 0.87 1.36
CA TYR A 433 38.43 0.21 2.27
C TYR A 433 39.00 -1.13 2.73
N ASP A 434 39.56 -1.16 3.93
CA ASP A 434 40.13 -2.37 4.51
C ASP A 434 39.06 -3.32 5.03
N LEU A 435 38.01 -2.75 5.62
CA LEU A 435 36.93 -3.51 6.26
C LEU A 435 35.61 -2.73 6.17
N VAL A 436 34.54 -3.44 5.88
CA VAL A 436 33.15 -3.00 6.17
C VAL A 436 32.53 -4.03 7.09
N ARG A 437 32.04 -3.58 8.24
CA ARG A 437 31.41 -4.39 9.27
C ARG A 437 29.95 -4.04 9.41
N LEU A 438 29.09 -5.05 9.33
CA LEU A 438 27.69 -4.93 9.68
C LEU A 438 27.48 -5.30 11.16
N ILE A 439 26.81 -4.41 11.89
CA ILE A 439 26.29 -4.67 13.23
C ILE A 439 24.81 -4.95 13.09
N CYS A 440 24.39 -6.15 13.40
CA CYS A 440 22.99 -6.59 13.33
C CYS A 440 22.72 -7.64 14.41
N GLN A 441 21.45 -8.01 14.56
CA GLN A 441 21.08 -9.17 15.36
C GLN A 441 21.55 -10.44 14.64
N THR A 442 22.21 -11.34 15.35
CA THR A 442 22.73 -12.60 14.81
C THR A 442 22.25 -13.78 15.63
N GLY A 443 22.37 -15.00 15.09
CA GLY A 443 22.01 -16.22 15.81
C GLY A 443 20.50 -16.43 15.97
N VAL A 444 19.69 -15.84 15.09
CA VAL A 444 18.23 -16.03 15.02
C VAL A 444 17.88 -16.96 13.86
N SER A 445 16.84 -17.76 14.01
CA SER A 445 16.45 -18.75 12.99
C SER A 445 15.13 -18.43 12.28
N GLY A 446 14.22 -17.69 12.92
CA GLY A 446 12.89 -17.43 12.31
C GLY A 446 12.20 -18.70 11.84
N SER A 447 11.80 -18.74 10.57
CA SER A 447 11.23 -19.92 9.90
C SER A 447 12.27 -20.87 9.29
N LEU A 448 13.57 -20.52 9.35
CA LEU A 448 14.63 -21.40 8.87
C LEU A 448 14.85 -22.60 9.79
N PRO A 449 15.26 -23.78 9.26
CA PRO A 449 15.74 -24.86 10.07
C PRO A 449 16.91 -24.39 10.97
N ALA A 450 16.92 -24.76 12.23
CA ALA A 450 17.88 -24.28 13.24
C ALA A 450 19.36 -24.45 12.83
N ALA A 451 19.67 -25.45 12.03
CA ALA A 451 21.01 -25.71 11.52
C ALA A 451 21.39 -24.89 10.28
N THR A 452 20.42 -24.20 9.65
CA THR A 452 20.66 -23.41 8.44
C THR A 452 20.87 -21.95 8.82
N PRO A 453 22.10 -21.42 8.74
CA PRO A 453 22.33 -20.03 9.09
C PRO A 453 21.82 -19.11 7.98
N ALA A 454 21.11 -18.06 8.36
CA ALA A 454 20.75 -16.98 7.44
C ALA A 454 22.00 -16.26 6.91
N THR A 455 21.85 -15.63 5.75
CA THR A 455 22.94 -14.96 5.04
C THR A 455 22.59 -13.52 4.67
N ILE A 456 23.58 -12.65 4.63
CA ILE A 456 23.49 -11.28 4.13
C ILE A 456 24.55 -11.05 3.07
N THR A 457 24.18 -10.36 2.00
CA THR A 457 25.08 -9.96 0.93
C THR A 457 25.37 -8.47 0.94
N LEU A 458 26.56 -8.10 0.50
CA LEU A 458 26.98 -6.72 0.28
C LEU A 458 27.35 -6.57 -1.20
N ALA A 459 26.78 -5.57 -1.87
CA ALA A 459 27.21 -5.10 -3.18
C ALA A 459 27.79 -3.69 -3.05
N LYS A 460 28.58 -3.28 -4.03
CA LYS A 460 29.15 -1.95 -4.10
C LYS A 460 29.00 -1.36 -5.50
N SER A 461 28.88 -0.06 -5.57
CA SER A 461 28.94 0.74 -6.78
C SER A 461 30.03 1.79 -6.62
N GLU A 462 30.77 2.08 -7.70
CA GLU A 462 31.86 3.07 -7.74
C GLU A 462 31.55 4.22 -8.71
N ASP A 463 30.33 4.24 -9.24
CA ASP A 463 29.84 5.22 -10.22
C ASP A 463 28.53 5.89 -9.76
N GLY A 464 28.34 6.02 -8.46
CA GLY A 464 27.15 6.66 -7.90
C GLY A 464 25.88 5.80 -7.93
N GLY A 465 26.00 4.47 -8.08
CA GLY A 465 24.85 3.58 -8.09
C GLY A 465 24.29 3.28 -9.48
N TYR A 466 24.97 3.69 -10.55
CA TYR A 466 24.57 3.37 -11.93
C TYR A 466 24.91 1.92 -12.28
N THR A 467 26.10 1.45 -11.93
CA THR A 467 26.47 0.05 -12.10
C THR A 467 26.85 -0.59 -10.76
N TRP A 468 26.53 -1.86 -10.61
CA TRP A 468 26.78 -2.60 -9.38
C TRP A 468 27.69 -3.78 -9.64
N THR A 469 28.63 -3.99 -8.73
CA THR A 469 29.43 -5.20 -8.75
C THR A 469 28.55 -6.40 -8.45
N THR A 470 28.94 -7.59 -8.94
CA THR A 470 28.38 -8.84 -8.44
C THR A 470 28.42 -8.83 -6.92
N PRO A 471 27.33 -9.21 -6.24
CA PRO A 471 27.31 -9.26 -4.78
C PRO A 471 28.51 -10.02 -4.23
N LEU A 472 29.14 -9.46 -3.21
CA LEU A 472 30.25 -10.10 -2.53
C LEU A 472 29.78 -11.39 -1.87
N ARG A 473 30.73 -12.24 -1.51
CA ARG A 473 30.45 -13.50 -0.81
C ARG A 473 29.44 -13.26 0.33
N PRO A 474 28.31 -14.00 0.35
CA PRO A 474 27.37 -13.93 1.45
C PRO A 474 28.03 -14.25 2.79
N LEU A 475 27.73 -13.46 3.80
CA LEU A 475 28.19 -13.71 5.17
C LEU A 475 27.07 -14.36 5.97
N SER A 476 27.43 -15.42 6.68
CA SER A 476 26.52 -16.12 7.58
C SER A 476 26.25 -15.31 8.84
N MET A 477 24.97 -15.13 9.18
CA MET A 477 24.53 -14.53 10.45
C MET A 477 24.67 -15.48 11.65
N GLY A 478 25.15 -16.69 11.44
CA GLY A 478 25.30 -17.72 12.47
C GLY A 478 24.05 -18.59 12.62
N ALA A 479 24.25 -19.83 13.07
CA ALA A 479 23.15 -20.70 13.46
C ALA A 479 22.43 -20.17 14.70
N ALA A 480 21.24 -20.66 14.98
CA ALA A 480 20.47 -20.32 16.18
C ALA A 480 21.33 -20.43 17.45
N GLY A 481 21.34 -19.37 18.26
CA GLY A 481 22.19 -19.27 19.46
C GLY A 481 23.56 -18.61 19.25
N ALA A 482 24.01 -18.36 18.02
CA ALA A 482 25.30 -17.73 17.72
C ALA A 482 25.20 -16.18 17.77
N TYR A 483 24.85 -15.61 18.92
CA TYR A 483 24.51 -14.18 19.07
C TYR A 483 25.67 -13.19 18.90
N ASN A 484 26.91 -13.64 18.87
CA ASN A 484 28.11 -12.77 18.79
C ASN A 484 28.84 -12.92 17.44
N LYS A 485 28.12 -13.23 16.38
CA LYS A 485 28.73 -13.39 15.05
C LYS A 485 29.16 -12.04 14.51
N ARG A 486 30.36 -11.96 13.95
CA ARG A 486 30.87 -10.79 13.25
C ARG A 486 30.64 -10.95 11.75
N LEU A 487 30.11 -9.89 11.12
CA LEU A 487 29.91 -9.83 9.68
C LEU A 487 30.85 -8.78 9.11
N ASP A 488 32.00 -9.25 8.64
CA ASP A 488 33.12 -8.45 8.15
C ASP A 488 33.41 -8.78 6.68
N TRP A 489 33.26 -7.81 5.79
CA TRP A 489 33.79 -7.85 4.43
C TRP A 489 35.13 -7.12 4.40
N ARG A 490 36.17 -7.77 3.92
CA ARG A 490 37.55 -7.28 3.97
C ARG A 490 38.10 -7.05 2.57
N ALA A 491 39.14 -6.21 2.48
CA ALA A 491 39.90 -5.95 1.26
C ALA A 491 39.00 -5.49 0.10
N LEU A 492 38.18 -4.46 0.35
CA LEU A 492 37.19 -3.98 -0.60
C LEU A 492 37.80 -3.04 -1.68
N GLY A 493 39.11 -2.76 -1.58
CA GLY A 493 39.85 -1.99 -2.57
C GLY A 493 39.71 -0.47 -2.44
N TYR A 494 40.25 0.21 -3.43
CA TYR A 494 40.28 1.66 -3.52
C TYR A 494 39.01 2.20 -4.18
N ALA A 495 38.56 3.38 -3.74
CA ALA A 495 37.54 4.18 -4.42
C ALA A 495 37.63 5.64 -4.00
N THR A 496 37.18 6.54 -4.87
CA THR A 496 36.99 7.98 -4.59
C THR A 496 35.57 8.28 -4.16
N ASP A 497 34.61 7.53 -4.70
CA ASP A 497 33.21 7.56 -4.35
C ASP A 497 32.67 6.12 -4.32
N ARG A 498 31.91 5.77 -3.32
CA ARG A 498 31.37 4.42 -3.20
C ARG A 498 30.00 4.41 -2.54
N VAL A 499 29.11 3.65 -3.15
CA VAL A 499 27.81 3.32 -2.59
C VAL A 499 27.76 1.84 -2.23
N PHE A 500 27.24 1.54 -1.06
CA PHE A 500 27.04 0.15 -0.61
C PHE A 500 25.55 -0.21 -0.63
N GLU A 501 25.25 -1.47 -0.95
CA GLU A 501 23.93 -2.05 -0.84
C GLU A 501 24.00 -3.37 -0.07
N LEU A 502 23.24 -3.43 1.03
CA LEU A 502 22.97 -4.68 1.76
C LEU A 502 21.69 -5.30 1.24
N SER A 503 21.67 -6.61 1.11
CA SER A 503 20.48 -7.35 0.73
C SER A 503 20.43 -8.73 1.38
N GLY A 504 19.20 -9.25 1.51
CA GLY A 504 18.95 -10.58 2.03
C GLY A 504 17.52 -11.02 1.70
N HIS A 505 17.21 -12.28 1.97
CA HIS A 505 15.90 -12.87 1.69
C HIS A 505 15.52 -14.01 2.63
N ASP A 506 16.39 -14.32 3.57
CA ASP A 506 16.14 -15.43 4.49
C ASP A 506 15.04 -15.08 5.49
N PRO A 507 14.06 -15.97 5.76
CA PRO A 507 12.89 -15.72 6.58
C PRO A 507 13.25 -15.77 8.08
N ILE A 508 13.89 -14.71 8.57
CA ILE A 508 14.34 -14.56 9.96
C ILE A 508 13.95 -13.19 10.52
N PRO A 509 13.80 -13.04 11.83
CA PRO A 509 13.79 -11.72 12.45
C PRO A 509 15.04 -10.94 12.08
N LEU A 510 14.89 -9.68 11.71
CA LEU A 510 16.00 -8.84 11.28
C LEU A 510 16.07 -7.59 12.16
N ALA A 511 17.28 -7.25 12.61
CA ALA A 511 17.57 -5.94 13.19
C ALA A 511 18.94 -5.47 12.68
N LEU A 512 18.93 -4.56 11.71
CA LEU A 512 20.14 -3.92 11.18
C LEU A 512 20.44 -2.68 12.01
N ILE A 513 21.58 -2.66 12.69
CA ILE A 513 21.89 -1.63 13.69
C ILE A 513 22.87 -0.59 13.13
N ALA A 514 23.97 -1.00 12.51
CA ALA A 514 24.95 -0.07 11.96
C ALA A 514 25.82 -0.73 10.89
N LEU A 515 26.28 0.07 9.93
CA LEU A 515 27.33 -0.30 9.00
C LEU A 515 28.57 0.56 9.29
N LYS A 516 29.70 -0.06 9.58
CA LYS A 516 30.95 0.62 9.93
C LYS A 516 32.04 0.29 8.93
N GLY A 517 32.82 1.32 8.54
CA GLY A 517 33.96 1.16 7.65
C GLY A 517 35.28 1.47 8.33
N GLU A 518 36.30 0.64 8.10
CA GLU A 518 37.69 0.98 8.34
C GLU A 518 38.32 1.37 7.01
N VAL A 519 38.69 2.63 6.90
CA VAL A 519 39.27 3.18 5.67
C VAL A 519 40.63 3.81 5.95
N ARG A 520 41.53 3.72 4.97
CA ARG A 520 42.82 4.41 4.98
C ARG A 520 42.90 5.42 3.86
N PRO A 521 43.42 6.64 4.10
CA PRO A 521 43.72 7.54 3.02
C PRO A 521 44.78 6.91 2.09
N CYS A 522 44.59 7.11 0.80
CA CYS A 522 45.64 6.77 -0.16
C CYS A 522 46.65 7.94 -0.13
N SER A 523 47.86 7.70 0.42
CA SER A 523 48.93 8.67 0.28
C SER A 523 49.33 8.70 -1.21
N SER A 524 49.06 9.80 -1.88
CA SER A 524 49.56 10.09 -3.22
C SER A 524 51.08 10.10 -3.21
#